data_db18ff2a6d5ccf768590f71a2b8d39d5
#
_entry.id   db18ff2a6d5ccf768590f71a2b8d39d5
#
_cell.length_a   1.000
_cell.length_b   1.000
_cell.length_c   1.000
_cell.angle_alpha   90.00
_cell.angle_beta   90.00
_cell.angle_gamma   90.00
#
_symmetry.space_group_name_H-M   'P 1'
#
loop_
_entity.id
_entity.type
_entity.pdbx_description
1 polymer ?
#
loop_
_entity_poly.entity_id
_entity_poly.type
_entity_poly.pdbx_seq_one_letter_code
_entity_poly.pdbx_strand_id
1 'polypeptide(L)'
;RVDFVHNKGEFAIRGEIMDIFSPIHQYPLRILFDFEKIEKLSLFSTENQLSIRNIKNYYLSLSSEFQFNSENIEIFRSSFRQLKVKDKDDYYKSLSQRIVLPGSEQFFPILNSKFDSFLEYLDGYKILLDSNYEHDFKQITSDLLDNIYEYKHLKKIGCNYFFNLKALNYKIENRCHILSFNLHDAKSEEINWFSSRYDLNKSQILNQKQLIS
;
A
#
# COMPACT_ATOMS: atom_id res chain seq x y z
N ARG A 1 2.76 7.87 -17.57
CA ARG A 1 3.08 9.12 -18.26
C ARG A 1 1.89 9.57 -19.09
N VAL A 2 1.54 10.83 -19.03
CA VAL A 2 0.42 11.47 -19.74
C VAL A 2 0.89 12.74 -20.45
N ASP A 3 0.04 13.32 -21.32
CA ASP A 3 0.33 14.61 -21.96
C ASP A 3 0.08 15.79 -21.00
N PHE A 4 -0.99 15.70 -20.21
CA PHE A 4 -1.35 16.66 -19.17
C PHE A 4 -1.71 15.94 -17.90
N VAL A 5 -1.23 16.44 -16.78
CA VAL A 5 -1.46 15.84 -15.45
C VAL A 5 -2.80 16.31 -14.90
N HIS A 6 -3.69 15.36 -14.60
CA HIS A 6 -5.00 15.59 -14.00
C HIS A 6 -5.19 14.81 -12.69
N ASN A 7 -4.64 13.60 -12.62
CA ASN A 7 -4.87 12.69 -11.49
C ASN A 7 -3.58 12.43 -10.71
N LYS A 8 -3.76 12.07 -9.46
CA LYS A 8 -2.65 11.65 -8.59
C LYS A 8 -1.92 10.44 -9.18
N GLY A 9 -0.59 10.46 -9.09
CA GLY A 9 0.27 9.42 -9.67
C GLY A 9 0.68 9.66 -11.12
N GLU A 10 0.08 10.64 -11.79
CA GLU A 10 0.44 11.00 -13.16
C GLU A 10 1.67 11.90 -13.21
N PHE A 11 2.40 11.82 -14.33
CA PHE A 11 3.46 12.76 -14.68
C PHE A 11 3.49 13.05 -16.18
N ALA A 12 3.93 14.25 -16.54
CA ALA A 12 4.11 14.70 -17.92
C ALA A 12 5.48 15.38 -18.08
N ILE A 13 6.10 15.24 -19.26
CA ILE A 13 7.34 15.91 -19.60
C ILE A 13 7.14 16.61 -20.95
N ARG A 14 7.33 17.92 -20.96
CA ARG A 14 7.15 18.81 -22.12
C ARG A 14 8.30 19.79 -22.20
N GLY A 15 9.29 19.51 -23.05
CA GLY A 15 10.51 20.32 -23.13
C GLY A 15 11.25 20.34 -21.79
N GLU A 16 11.45 21.52 -21.25
CA GLU A 16 12.14 21.77 -19.98
C GLU A 16 11.19 21.67 -18.75
N ILE A 17 9.92 21.35 -18.97
CA ILE A 17 8.91 21.27 -17.91
C ILE A 17 8.60 19.81 -17.60
N MET A 18 8.65 19.48 -16.31
CA MET A 18 8.14 18.23 -15.77
C MET A 18 7.03 18.51 -14.76
N ASP A 19 5.85 17.97 -15.02
CA ASP A 19 4.70 18.04 -14.14
C ASP A 19 4.52 16.70 -13.43
N ILE A 20 4.29 16.69 -12.10
CA ILE A 20 4.11 15.47 -11.29
C ILE A 20 3.02 15.70 -10.28
N PHE A 21 2.08 14.76 -10.14
CA PHE A 21 1.08 14.80 -9.10
C PHE A 21 1.30 13.67 -8.07
N SER A 22 2.03 13.98 -7.02
CA SER A 22 2.25 13.03 -5.93
C SER A 22 0.96 12.77 -5.14
N PRO A 23 0.65 11.51 -4.77
CA PRO A 23 -0.59 11.13 -4.08
C PRO A 23 -0.86 11.85 -2.76
N ILE A 24 0.20 12.25 -2.04
CA ILE A 24 0.10 12.90 -0.71
C ILE A 24 -0.26 14.39 -0.77
N HIS A 25 -0.25 15.00 -1.94
CA HIS A 25 -0.50 16.44 -2.09
C HIS A 25 -1.87 16.75 -2.69
N GLN A 26 -2.35 17.96 -2.41
CA GLN A 26 -3.59 18.49 -2.97
C GLN A 26 -3.39 19.06 -4.38
N TYR A 27 -2.22 19.62 -4.64
CA TYR A 27 -1.87 20.23 -5.94
C TYR A 27 -0.64 19.54 -6.52
N PRO A 28 -0.59 19.38 -7.85
CA PRO A 28 0.59 18.86 -8.54
C PRO A 28 1.73 19.89 -8.56
N LEU A 29 2.93 19.34 -8.74
CA LEU A 29 4.18 20.06 -8.87
C LEU A 29 4.50 20.28 -10.35
N ARG A 30 4.91 21.49 -10.71
CA ARG A 30 5.60 21.83 -11.96
C ARG A 30 7.05 22.15 -11.67
N ILE A 31 7.96 21.46 -12.31
CA ILE A 31 9.40 21.65 -12.26
C ILE A 31 9.82 22.27 -13.58
N LEU A 32 10.47 23.41 -13.52
CA LEU A 32 11.17 24.00 -14.65
C LEU A 32 12.65 23.67 -14.51
N PHE A 33 13.23 23.09 -15.55
CA PHE A 33 14.66 22.79 -15.63
C PHE A 33 15.40 23.85 -16.47
N ASP A 34 16.60 24.20 -16.04
CA ASP A 34 17.61 24.84 -16.86
C ASP A 34 18.73 23.81 -17.05
N PHE A 35 18.76 23.16 -18.23
CA PHE A 35 19.59 21.97 -18.51
C PHE A 35 19.38 20.85 -17.43
N GLU A 36 20.39 20.56 -16.62
CA GLU A 36 20.36 19.54 -15.56
C GLU A 36 19.99 20.10 -14.18
N LYS A 37 19.69 21.40 -14.08
CA LYS A 37 19.38 22.04 -12.80
C LYS A 37 17.91 22.39 -12.71
N ILE A 38 17.37 22.28 -11.50
CA ILE A 38 16.03 22.77 -11.20
C ILE A 38 16.12 24.29 -11.05
N GLU A 39 15.49 25.02 -11.97
CA GLU A 39 15.38 26.46 -11.91
C GLU A 39 14.24 26.88 -10.97
N LYS A 40 13.10 26.20 -11.10
CA LYS A 40 11.89 26.64 -10.39
C LYS A 40 10.99 25.47 -10.05
N LEU A 41 10.38 25.55 -8.85
CA LEU A 41 9.30 24.68 -8.42
C LEU A 41 8.03 25.50 -8.22
N SER A 42 6.92 25.06 -8.77
CA SER A 42 5.62 25.71 -8.59
C SER A 42 4.50 24.68 -8.48
N LEU A 43 3.48 25.01 -7.67
CA LEU A 43 2.21 24.27 -7.69
C LEU A 43 1.37 24.81 -8.86
N PHE A 44 0.58 23.92 -9.47
CA PHE A 44 -0.33 24.32 -10.54
C PHE A 44 -1.72 23.68 -10.37
N SER A 45 -2.72 24.25 -11.06
CA SER A 45 -4.08 23.73 -11.08
C SER A 45 -4.24 22.69 -12.19
N THR A 46 -4.88 21.55 -11.86
CA THR A 46 -5.21 20.51 -12.84
C THR A 46 -6.31 20.95 -13.82
N GLU A 47 -7.17 21.91 -13.43
CA GLU A 47 -8.30 22.36 -14.24
C GLU A 47 -7.86 23.24 -15.43
N ASN A 48 -7.00 24.24 -15.16
CA ASN A 48 -6.57 25.21 -16.16
C ASN A 48 -5.08 25.13 -16.50
N GLN A 49 -4.33 24.22 -15.86
CA GLN A 49 -2.89 24.01 -16.06
C GLN A 49 -2.00 25.23 -15.74
N LEU A 50 -2.55 26.23 -15.03
CA LEU A 50 -1.82 27.44 -14.67
C LEU A 50 -1.11 27.30 -13.31
N SER A 51 0.07 27.91 -13.20
CA SER A 51 0.81 27.94 -11.94
C SER A 51 0.07 28.78 -10.90
N ILE A 52 -0.06 28.24 -9.68
CA ILE A 52 -0.73 28.87 -8.54
C ILE A 52 0.28 29.69 -7.73
N ARG A 53 1.39 29.05 -7.34
CA ARG A 53 2.45 29.67 -6.53
C ARG A 53 3.76 28.93 -6.64
N ASN A 54 4.87 29.66 -6.40
CA ASN A 54 6.18 29.06 -6.27
C ASN A 54 6.36 28.44 -4.89
N ILE A 55 7.13 27.36 -4.84
CA ILE A 55 7.48 26.65 -3.61
C ILE A 55 8.97 26.37 -3.57
N LYS A 56 9.50 26.05 -2.39
CA LYS A 56 10.92 25.70 -2.24
C LYS A 56 11.12 24.19 -2.16
N ASN A 57 10.17 23.46 -1.61
CA ASN A 57 10.25 22.03 -1.36
C ASN A 57 8.95 21.37 -1.75
N TYR A 58 9.04 20.11 -2.22
CA TYR A 58 7.90 19.24 -2.49
C TYR A 58 8.31 17.81 -2.23
N TYR A 59 7.49 17.07 -1.49
CA TYR A 59 7.76 15.68 -1.17
C TYR A 59 7.11 14.77 -2.21
N LEU A 60 7.90 13.88 -2.79
CA LEU A 60 7.38 12.86 -3.69
C LEU A 60 7.14 11.57 -2.89
N SER A 61 5.98 11.00 -3.03
CA SER A 61 5.66 9.66 -2.57
C SER A 61 5.50 8.71 -3.75
N LEU A 62 5.67 7.43 -3.50
CA LEU A 62 5.33 6.41 -4.49
C LEU A 62 3.84 6.47 -4.80
N SER A 63 3.50 6.31 -6.07
CA SER A 63 2.11 6.28 -6.56
C SER A 63 1.61 4.86 -6.78
N SER A 64 2.49 3.87 -6.71
CA SER A 64 2.17 2.47 -6.92
C SER A 64 3.14 1.59 -6.15
N GLU A 65 2.65 0.47 -5.66
CA GLU A 65 3.45 -0.59 -5.04
C GLU A 65 4.19 -1.43 -6.10
N PHE A 66 3.74 -1.35 -7.34
CA PHE A 66 4.35 -2.08 -8.45
C PHE A 66 5.65 -1.41 -8.91
N GLN A 67 6.76 -2.14 -8.80
CA GLN A 67 8.06 -1.68 -9.27
C GLN A 67 8.35 -2.27 -10.67
N PHE A 68 8.06 -1.48 -11.70
CA PHE A 68 8.26 -1.88 -13.10
C PHE A 68 9.66 -1.52 -13.63
N ASN A 69 10.72 -1.92 -12.94
CA ASN A 69 12.05 -1.88 -13.53
C ASN A 69 12.24 -3.04 -14.53
N SER A 70 13.29 -2.99 -15.34
CA SER A 70 13.52 -3.98 -16.39
C SER A 70 13.75 -5.38 -15.82
N GLU A 71 14.46 -5.49 -14.69
CA GLU A 71 14.74 -6.73 -14.00
C GLU A 71 13.45 -7.40 -13.50
N ASN A 72 12.60 -6.67 -12.80
CA ASN A 72 11.33 -7.20 -12.28
C ASN A 72 10.40 -7.67 -13.41
N ILE A 73 10.36 -6.96 -14.53
CA ILE A 73 9.58 -7.38 -15.70
C ILE A 73 10.12 -8.68 -16.31
N GLU A 74 11.42 -8.86 -16.38
CA GLU A 74 12.02 -10.11 -16.86
C GLU A 74 11.74 -11.28 -15.93
N ILE A 75 11.87 -11.07 -14.61
CA ILE A 75 11.50 -12.04 -13.57
C ILE A 75 10.03 -12.42 -13.73
N PHE A 76 9.15 -11.44 -13.83
CA PHE A 76 7.71 -11.67 -14.04
C PHE A 76 7.45 -12.52 -15.28
N ARG A 77 7.99 -12.13 -16.43
CA ARG A 77 7.80 -12.85 -17.70
C ARG A 77 8.29 -14.29 -17.64
N SER A 78 9.44 -14.52 -17.01
CA SER A 78 10.00 -15.87 -16.86
C SER A 78 9.17 -16.72 -15.91
N SER A 79 8.76 -16.17 -14.77
CA SER A 79 7.93 -16.86 -13.77
C SER A 79 6.52 -17.13 -14.31
N PHE A 80 5.92 -16.17 -14.97
CA PHE A 80 4.58 -16.33 -15.55
C PHE A 80 4.54 -17.44 -16.61
N ARG A 81 5.58 -17.56 -17.46
CA ARG A 81 5.69 -18.66 -18.42
C ARG A 81 5.76 -20.04 -17.75
N GLN A 82 6.41 -20.12 -16.58
CA GLN A 82 6.46 -21.37 -15.80
C GLN A 82 5.10 -21.77 -15.22
N LEU A 83 4.17 -20.83 -15.05
CA LEU A 83 2.82 -21.11 -14.60
C LEU A 83 1.97 -21.85 -15.63
N LYS A 84 2.46 -22.01 -16.86
CA LYS A 84 1.74 -22.66 -17.98
C LYS A 84 0.36 -22.07 -18.26
N VAL A 85 0.19 -20.78 -17.98
CA VAL A 85 -1.01 -20.02 -18.35
C VAL A 85 -0.97 -19.78 -19.86
N LYS A 86 -2.12 -19.85 -20.52
CA LYS A 86 -2.18 -19.67 -21.97
C LYS A 86 -1.72 -18.27 -22.38
N ASP A 87 -0.98 -18.17 -23.50
CA ASP A 87 -0.34 -16.96 -24.04
C ASP A 87 -1.26 -15.75 -24.31
N LYS A 88 -2.56 -15.86 -24.06
CA LYS A 88 -3.56 -14.80 -24.27
C LYS A 88 -3.99 -14.11 -22.98
N ASP A 89 -3.27 -14.31 -21.91
CA ASP A 89 -3.63 -13.71 -20.64
C ASP A 89 -3.42 -12.19 -20.67
N ASP A 90 -4.49 -11.46 -20.41
CA ASP A 90 -4.48 -10.00 -20.46
C ASP A 90 -3.60 -9.40 -19.35
N TYR A 91 -3.48 -10.07 -18.20
CA TYR A 91 -2.55 -9.67 -17.15
C TYR A 91 -1.10 -9.79 -17.60
N TYR A 92 -0.73 -10.90 -18.27
CA TYR A 92 0.63 -11.06 -18.77
C TYR A 92 1.00 -9.93 -19.75
N LYS A 93 0.12 -9.60 -20.67
CA LYS A 93 0.34 -8.53 -21.66
C LYS A 93 0.46 -7.17 -20.97
N SER A 94 -0.51 -6.85 -20.11
CA SER A 94 -0.63 -5.55 -19.46
C SER A 94 0.55 -5.31 -18.51
N LEU A 95 0.84 -6.24 -17.60
CA LEU A 95 1.97 -6.12 -16.69
C LEU A 95 3.32 -6.09 -17.42
N SER A 96 3.47 -6.85 -18.52
CA SER A 96 4.67 -6.77 -19.37
C SER A 96 4.83 -5.41 -20.04
N GLN A 97 3.75 -4.67 -20.24
CA GLN A 97 3.72 -3.29 -20.74
C GLN A 97 3.71 -2.24 -19.61
N ARG A 98 3.85 -2.68 -18.36
CA ARG A 98 3.81 -1.82 -17.16
C ARG A 98 2.44 -1.18 -16.91
N ILE A 99 1.38 -1.87 -17.34
CA ILE A 99 -0.01 -1.46 -17.11
C ILE A 99 -0.59 -2.33 -16.00
N VAL A 100 -1.07 -1.70 -14.93
CA VAL A 100 -1.73 -2.37 -13.81
C VAL A 100 -3.22 -2.48 -14.11
N LEU A 101 -3.76 -3.69 -14.09
CA LEU A 101 -5.19 -3.97 -14.16
C LEU A 101 -5.74 -4.23 -12.74
N PRO A 102 -7.03 -4.05 -12.49
CA PRO A 102 -7.66 -4.52 -11.26
C PRO A 102 -7.37 -6.01 -11.05
N GLY A 103 -6.96 -6.40 -9.85
CA GLY A 103 -6.58 -7.79 -9.55
C GLY A 103 -5.12 -8.15 -9.90
N SER A 104 -4.31 -7.20 -10.39
CA SER A 104 -2.88 -7.41 -10.66
C SER A 104 -2.08 -7.74 -9.39
N GLU A 105 -2.61 -7.42 -8.22
CA GLU A 105 -2.00 -7.66 -6.90
C GLU A 105 -1.68 -9.15 -6.70
N GLN A 106 -2.47 -10.04 -7.27
CA GLN A 106 -2.22 -11.48 -7.23
C GLN A 106 -0.87 -11.88 -7.85
N PHE A 107 -0.30 -11.07 -8.74
CA PHE A 107 1.00 -11.31 -9.38
C PHE A 107 2.16 -10.62 -8.67
N PHE A 108 1.89 -9.88 -7.61
CA PHE A 108 2.89 -9.13 -6.86
C PHE A 108 4.13 -9.97 -6.50
N PRO A 109 4.01 -11.21 -6.00
CA PRO A 109 5.14 -12.03 -5.61
C PRO A 109 5.98 -12.59 -6.75
N ILE A 110 5.48 -12.62 -7.96
CA ILE A 110 6.30 -12.98 -9.12
C ILE A 110 6.89 -11.74 -9.82
N LEU A 111 6.47 -10.54 -9.41
CA LEU A 111 7.06 -9.26 -9.81
C LEU A 111 8.19 -8.82 -8.89
N ASN A 112 8.13 -9.19 -7.62
CA ASN A 112 9.07 -8.73 -6.61
C ASN A 112 9.77 -9.94 -5.96
N SER A 113 11.09 -9.89 -5.87
CA SER A 113 11.89 -10.96 -5.27
C SER A 113 11.94 -10.90 -3.73
N LYS A 114 11.57 -9.76 -3.15
CA LYS A 114 11.61 -9.53 -1.69
C LYS A 114 10.35 -8.84 -1.24
N PHE A 115 9.85 -9.28 -0.08
CA PHE A 115 8.70 -8.70 0.62
C PHE A 115 9.08 -8.45 2.06
N ASP A 116 8.78 -7.27 2.53
CA ASP A 116 8.82 -6.95 3.95
C ASP A 116 7.40 -7.05 4.52
N SER A 117 7.33 -7.56 5.74
CA SER A 117 6.06 -7.55 6.46
C SER A 117 5.75 -6.15 6.95
N PHE A 118 4.49 -5.73 6.88
CA PHE A 118 4.04 -4.50 7.54
C PHE A 118 4.45 -4.44 9.01
N LEU A 119 4.53 -5.58 9.69
CA LEU A 119 4.97 -5.68 11.08
C LEU A 119 6.44 -5.25 11.28
N GLU A 120 7.28 -5.27 10.24
CA GLU A 120 8.67 -4.79 10.32
C GLU A 120 8.73 -3.26 10.56
N TYR A 121 7.70 -2.54 10.11
CA TYR A 121 7.58 -1.08 10.30
C TYR A 121 6.99 -0.70 11.65
N LEU A 122 6.52 -1.67 12.43
CA LEU A 122 5.89 -1.46 13.72
C LEU A 122 6.82 -1.72 14.92
N ASP A 123 8.12 -1.76 14.70
CA ASP A 123 9.09 -1.91 15.80
C ASP A 123 8.93 -0.78 16.83
N GLY A 124 8.73 -1.16 18.09
CA GLY A 124 8.50 -0.22 19.19
C GLY A 124 7.06 0.28 19.35
N TYR A 125 6.15 -0.09 18.44
CA TYR A 125 4.73 0.23 18.58
C TYR A 125 3.99 -0.87 19.35
N LYS A 126 2.96 -0.45 20.09
CA LYS A 126 2.03 -1.38 20.74
C LYS A 126 0.96 -1.76 19.71
N ILE A 127 0.72 -3.04 19.53
CA ILE A 127 -0.32 -3.54 18.63
C ILE A 127 -1.56 -3.86 19.47
N LEU A 128 -2.69 -3.30 19.06
CA LEU A 128 -4.01 -3.63 19.56
C LEU A 128 -4.66 -4.61 18.58
N LEU A 129 -5.08 -5.74 19.09
CA LEU A 129 -5.77 -6.76 18.30
C LEU A 129 -7.18 -6.94 18.83
N ASP A 130 -8.16 -7.03 17.92
CA ASP A 130 -9.50 -7.50 18.26
C ASP A 130 -9.44 -8.96 18.72
N SER A 131 -10.35 -9.36 19.61
CA SER A 131 -10.42 -10.74 20.12
C SER A 131 -10.70 -11.76 19.02
N ASN A 132 -11.32 -11.35 17.92
CA ASN A 132 -11.68 -12.21 16.79
C ASN A 132 -10.61 -12.21 15.67
N TYR A 133 -9.47 -11.51 15.84
CA TYR A 133 -8.48 -11.33 14.77
C TYR A 133 -8.02 -12.65 14.12
N GLU A 134 -7.94 -13.74 14.87
CA GLU A 134 -7.56 -15.04 14.32
C GLU A 134 -8.62 -15.61 13.38
N HIS A 135 -9.90 -15.45 13.74
CA HIS A 135 -11.03 -15.88 12.92
C HIS A 135 -11.06 -15.08 11.64
N ASP A 136 -11.00 -13.75 11.75
CA ASP A 136 -11.04 -12.84 10.62
C ASP A 136 -9.85 -13.05 9.69
N PHE A 137 -8.66 -13.27 10.24
CA PHE A 137 -7.47 -13.61 9.47
C PHE A 137 -7.64 -14.89 8.66
N LYS A 138 -8.21 -15.95 9.27
CA LYS A 138 -8.46 -17.21 8.59
C LYS A 138 -9.49 -17.05 7.47
N GLN A 139 -10.57 -16.29 7.74
CA GLN A 139 -11.61 -16.04 6.75
C GLN A 139 -11.07 -15.24 5.57
N ILE A 140 -10.44 -14.08 5.81
CA ILE A 140 -9.84 -13.24 4.77
C ILE A 140 -8.83 -14.03 3.95
N THR A 141 -7.98 -14.83 4.59
CA THR A 141 -7.00 -15.65 3.88
C THR A 141 -7.66 -16.70 3.00
N SER A 142 -8.74 -17.34 3.48
CA SER A 142 -9.52 -18.30 2.69
C SER A 142 -10.14 -17.63 1.48
N ASP A 143 -10.82 -16.50 1.68
CA ASP A 143 -11.50 -15.76 0.61
C ASP A 143 -10.51 -15.26 -0.45
N LEU A 144 -9.33 -14.78 -0.02
CA LEU A 144 -8.27 -14.38 -0.94
C LEU A 144 -7.72 -15.56 -1.74
N LEU A 145 -7.49 -16.71 -1.09
CA LEU A 145 -7.03 -17.91 -1.77
C LEU A 145 -8.07 -18.43 -2.77
N ASP A 146 -9.35 -18.36 -2.46
CA ASP A 146 -10.43 -18.76 -3.36
C ASP A 146 -10.50 -17.83 -4.58
N ASN A 147 -10.31 -16.54 -4.42
CA ASN A 147 -10.26 -15.59 -5.52
C ASN A 147 -9.01 -15.74 -6.43
N ILE A 148 -7.88 -16.15 -5.87
CA ILE A 148 -6.65 -16.47 -6.63
C ILE A 148 -6.81 -17.77 -7.44
N TYR A 149 -7.85 -18.56 -7.18
CA TYR A 149 -8.06 -19.87 -7.82
C TYR A 149 -8.46 -19.87 -9.27
N GLU A 150 -8.83 -18.76 -9.87
CA GLU A 150 -8.97 -18.68 -11.33
C GLU A 150 -7.67 -19.09 -12.04
N TYR A 151 -6.53 -18.89 -11.39
CA TYR A 151 -5.22 -19.35 -11.84
C TYR A 151 -4.74 -20.52 -10.98
N LYS A 152 -5.18 -21.73 -11.31
CA LYS A 152 -4.82 -22.98 -10.57
C LYS A 152 -3.31 -23.13 -10.28
N HIS A 153 -2.47 -22.44 -11.01
CA HIS A 153 -1.02 -22.48 -10.88
C HIS A 153 -0.49 -21.47 -9.85
N LEU A 154 -1.17 -20.35 -9.62
CA LEU A 154 -0.84 -19.41 -8.54
C LEU A 154 -1.07 -20.02 -7.16
N LYS A 155 -1.92 -21.05 -7.05
CA LYS A 155 -2.10 -21.79 -5.80
C LYS A 155 -0.79 -22.37 -5.23
N LYS A 156 0.11 -22.83 -6.08
CA LYS A 156 1.43 -23.37 -5.66
C LYS A 156 2.37 -22.27 -5.17
N ILE A 157 2.23 -21.08 -5.74
CA ILE A 157 3.01 -19.90 -5.39
C ILE A 157 2.33 -19.20 -4.21
N GLY A 158 1.01 -19.14 -4.18
CA GLY A 158 0.20 -18.44 -3.17
C GLY A 158 0.48 -18.86 -1.73
N CYS A 159 0.92 -20.10 -1.49
CA CYS A 159 1.31 -20.53 -0.15
C CYS A 159 2.46 -19.74 0.46
N ASN A 160 3.23 -19.01 -0.35
CA ASN A 160 4.34 -18.19 0.10
C ASN A 160 3.98 -16.70 0.24
N TYR A 161 2.76 -16.32 -0.10
CA TYR A 161 2.31 -14.91 -0.14
C TYR A 161 1.78 -14.41 1.18
N PHE A 162 1.12 -15.29 1.92
CA PHE A 162 0.48 -14.92 3.15
C PHE A 162 1.22 -15.56 4.30
N PHE A 163 1.42 -14.80 5.35
CA PHE A 163 1.80 -15.40 6.60
C PHE A 163 0.73 -16.41 6.97
N ASN A 164 1.14 -17.63 7.32
CA ASN A 164 0.21 -18.50 8.05
C ASN A 164 0.01 -17.91 9.45
N LEU A 165 -1.12 -18.23 10.07
CA LEU A 165 -1.48 -17.68 11.38
C LEU A 165 -0.38 -17.92 12.44
N LYS A 166 0.33 -19.06 12.39
CA LYS A 166 1.44 -19.34 13.31
C LYS A 166 2.61 -18.37 13.14
N ALA A 167 2.97 -18.07 11.90
CA ALA A 167 4.04 -17.12 11.60
C ALA A 167 3.62 -15.68 11.97
N LEU A 168 2.34 -15.32 11.78
CA LEU A 168 1.78 -14.05 12.21
C LEU A 168 1.87 -13.93 13.74
N ASN A 169 1.35 -14.89 14.48
CA ASN A 169 1.37 -14.89 15.95
C ASN A 169 2.80 -14.82 16.48
N TYR A 170 3.72 -15.62 15.94
CA TYR A 170 5.13 -15.59 16.32
C TYR A 170 5.75 -14.18 16.13
N LYS A 171 5.47 -13.53 15.01
CA LYS A 171 5.97 -12.16 14.75
C LYS A 171 5.36 -11.14 15.71
N ILE A 172 4.07 -11.27 16.00
CA ILE A 172 3.35 -10.40 16.93
C ILE A 172 3.89 -10.59 18.36
N GLU A 173 3.95 -11.82 18.86
CA GLU A 173 4.40 -12.14 20.21
C GLU A 173 5.84 -11.73 20.51
N ASN A 174 6.74 -11.87 19.54
CA ASN A 174 8.16 -11.58 19.72
C ASN A 174 8.54 -10.11 19.50
N ARG A 175 7.66 -9.29 18.91
CA ARG A 175 7.99 -7.90 18.55
C ARG A 175 7.09 -6.86 19.19
N CYS A 176 5.93 -7.24 19.72
CA CYS A 176 4.91 -6.28 20.11
C CYS A 176 4.23 -6.67 21.43
N HIS A 177 3.89 -5.67 22.24
CA HIS A 177 2.97 -5.87 23.35
C HIS A 177 1.54 -5.94 22.80
N ILE A 178 0.96 -7.14 22.83
CA ILE A 178 -0.39 -7.37 22.35
C ILE A 178 -1.38 -7.00 23.44
N LEU A 179 -2.38 -6.24 23.06
CA LEU A 179 -3.56 -5.99 23.85
C LEU A 179 -4.76 -6.47 23.03
N SER A 180 -5.35 -7.59 23.44
CA SER A 180 -6.65 -8.01 22.88
C SER A 180 -7.76 -7.22 23.58
N PHE A 181 -8.69 -6.70 22.82
CA PHE A 181 -9.92 -6.08 23.34
C PHE A 181 -11.10 -6.50 22.47
N ASN A 182 -12.26 -6.56 23.08
CA ASN A 182 -13.50 -6.83 22.37
C ASN A 182 -14.28 -5.51 22.23
N LEU A 183 -14.42 -5.01 21.02
CA LEU A 183 -15.12 -3.75 20.73
C LEU A 183 -16.62 -3.86 21.05
N HIS A 184 -17.20 -5.06 20.91
CA HIS A 184 -18.64 -5.26 21.08
C HIS A 184 -19.07 -5.44 22.54
N ASP A 185 -18.18 -5.91 23.39
CA ASP A 185 -18.48 -6.24 24.80
C ASP A 185 -17.76 -5.35 25.81
N ALA A 186 -17.01 -4.33 25.36
CA ALA A 186 -16.24 -3.46 26.22
C ALA A 186 -17.16 -2.69 27.21
N LYS A 187 -17.18 -3.15 28.46
CA LYS A 187 -17.82 -2.46 29.57
C LYS A 187 -16.97 -1.30 30.02
N SER A 188 -17.58 -0.31 30.66
CA SER A 188 -16.90 0.87 31.20
C SER A 188 -15.73 0.54 32.12
N GLU A 189 -15.76 -0.58 32.81
CA GLU A 189 -14.71 -1.08 33.69
C GLU A 189 -13.46 -1.55 32.92
N GLU A 190 -13.61 -2.18 31.75
CA GLU A 190 -12.50 -2.61 30.90
C GLU A 190 -11.77 -1.41 30.30
N ILE A 191 -12.52 -0.37 29.93
CA ILE A 191 -11.94 0.90 29.46
C ILE A 191 -11.15 1.59 30.58
N ASN A 192 -11.65 1.57 31.81
CA ASN A 192 -10.94 2.12 32.97
C ASN A 192 -9.66 1.33 33.29
N TRP A 193 -9.70 -0.02 33.16
CA TRP A 193 -8.51 -0.87 33.32
C TRP A 193 -7.44 -0.53 32.26
N PHE A 194 -7.85 -0.34 31.02
CA PHE A 194 -6.97 0.05 29.93
C PHE A 194 -6.34 1.42 30.20
N SER A 195 -7.11 2.42 30.61
CA SER A 195 -6.62 3.76 30.92
C SER A 195 -5.66 3.80 32.10
N SER A 196 -5.97 3.04 33.17
CA SER A 196 -5.10 2.98 34.38
C SER A 196 -3.75 2.31 34.12
N ARG A 197 -3.72 1.32 33.24
CA ARG A 197 -2.50 0.56 32.95
C ARG A 197 -1.57 1.25 31.94
N TYR A 198 -2.11 2.15 31.11
CA TYR A 198 -1.38 2.81 30.01
C TYR A 198 -1.36 4.34 30.13
N ASP A 199 -1.67 4.90 31.29
CA ASP A 199 -1.69 6.36 31.55
C ASP A 199 -2.42 7.17 30.47
N LEU A 200 -3.52 6.60 29.92
CA LEU A 200 -4.35 7.32 28.98
C LEU A 200 -5.18 8.37 29.72
N ASN A 201 -5.04 9.62 29.32
CA ASN A 201 -5.84 10.71 29.87
C ASN A 201 -7.36 10.46 29.63
N LYS A 202 -8.20 10.72 30.63
CA LYS A 202 -9.66 10.61 30.53
C LYS A 202 -10.22 11.37 29.32
N SER A 203 -9.59 12.48 28.93
CA SER A 203 -9.97 13.26 27.73
C SER A 203 -9.75 12.50 26.42
N GLN A 204 -8.76 11.64 26.34
CA GLN A 204 -8.50 10.81 25.14
C GLN A 204 -9.53 9.68 25.00
N ILE A 205 -10.00 9.14 26.13
CA ILE A 205 -11.04 8.09 26.12
C ILE A 205 -12.41 8.68 25.76
N LEU A 206 -12.72 9.90 26.23
CA LEU A 206 -13.95 10.61 25.89
C LEU A 206 -14.01 10.96 24.40
N ASN A 207 -12.89 11.39 23.81
CA ASN A 207 -12.82 11.67 22.37
C ASN A 207 -12.98 10.41 21.52
N GLN A 208 -12.53 9.24 21.99
CA GLN A 208 -12.77 7.98 21.30
C GLN A 208 -14.24 7.52 21.39
N LYS A 209 -14.93 7.77 22.51
CA LYS A 209 -16.38 7.50 22.63
C LYS A 209 -17.24 8.36 21.70
N GLN A 210 -16.82 9.58 21.38
CA GLN A 210 -17.52 10.47 20.45
C GLN A 210 -17.32 10.09 18.98
N LEU A 211 -16.28 9.28 18.67
CA LEU A 211 -16.02 8.77 17.31
C LEU A 211 -16.78 7.46 17.00
N ILE A 212 -17.37 6.84 18.02
CA ILE A 212 -18.08 5.55 17.92
C ILE A 212 -19.62 5.74 18.10
N SER A 213 -20.07 6.93 18.47
CA SER A 213 -21.48 7.31 18.51
C SER A 213 -21.89 8.11 17.27
#